data_61265fd8d7d98bf5a2ff208d9a8ac181
#
_entry.id   61265fd8d7d98bf5a2ff208d9a8ac181
#
_cell.length_a   1.000
_cell.length_b   1.000
_cell.length_c   1.000
_cell.angle_alpha   90.00
_cell.angle_beta   90.00
_cell.angle_gamma   90.00
#
_symmetry.space_group_name_H-M   'P 1'
#
loop_
_entity.id
_entity.type
_entity.pdbx_description
1 polymer ?
#
loop_
_entity_poly.entity_id
_entity_poly.type
_entity_poly.pdbx_seq_one_letter_code
_entity_poly.pdbx_strand_id
1 'polypeptide(L)'
;TAALRRLAQDGPRPTVLRLSDETETLIGLAQPDAIGAGTEQGGAGCLAITGYEGTAQDTAHRRARAADVLTACGGTPAGAEPGERWAHGRYSAPYLRDALLDAGAFAETLETAAFWSRIPELYAAVRTALTDTLARAGTPPLVMCHISHVYENGASLYFTVVSAQGEDPVTHWTPAKHAANEAVLAAGGTISHHHGVGTDHRDWYVREAGPLGVSALRAVKRHLDPDGLLNPGVLLPTD
;
A
#
# COMPACT_ATOMS: atom_id res chain seq x y z
N THR A 1 6.01 11.13 -6.30
CA THR A 1 5.11 10.53 -7.32
C THR A 1 5.49 10.91 -8.75
N ALA A 2 5.79 12.19 -9.05
CA ALA A 2 6.10 12.63 -10.42
C ALA A 2 7.26 11.87 -11.07
N ALA A 3 8.35 11.61 -10.34
CA ALA A 3 9.48 10.84 -10.84
C ALA A 3 9.10 9.40 -11.20
N LEU A 4 8.29 8.72 -10.35
CA LEU A 4 7.84 7.36 -10.61
C LEU A 4 6.95 7.29 -11.86
N ARG A 5 6.05 8.27 -12.01
CA ARG A 5 5.23 8.40 -13.21
C ARG A 5 6.09 8.53 -14.47
N ARG A 6 7.12 9.38 -14.45
CA ARG A 6 8.06 9.54 -15.59
C ARG A 6 8.79 8.24 -15.90
N LEU A 7 9.29 7.53 -14.87
CA LEU A 7 9.94 6.22 -15.06
C LEU A 7 8.98 5.19 -15.69
N ALA A 8 7.71 5.21 -15.33
CA ALA A 8 6.71 4.29 -15.86
C ALA A 8 6.26 4.64 -17.28
N GLN A 9 6.08 5.93 -17.61
CA GLN A 9 5.56 6.39 -18.89
C GLN A 9 6.63 6.59 -19.94
N ASP A 10 7.76 7.22 -19.56
CA ASP A 10 8.80 7.63 -20.50
C ASP A 10 10.00 6.67 -20.48
N GLY A 11 10.03 5.72 -19.53
CA GLY A 11 11.16 4.79 -19.30
C GLY A 11 12.39 5.47 -18.71
N PRO A 12 13.39 4.70 -18.31
CA PRO A 12 13.46 3.25 -18.30
C PRO A 12 12.58 2.68 -17.17
N ARG A 13 11.90 1.58 -17.44
CA ARG A 13 11.06 0.91 -16.44
C ARG A 13 11.90 0.00 -15.56
N PRO A 14 12.11 0.29 -14.27
CA PRO A 14 12.70 -0.65 -13.33
C PRO A 14 11.83 -1.91 -13.21
N THR A 15 12.44 -3.06 -12.91
CA THR A 15 11.71 -4.28 -12.55
C THR A 15 11.08 -4.15 -11.17
N VAL A 16 11.79 -3.48 -10.25
CA VAL A 16 11.28 -3.04 -8.94
C VAL A 16 11.28 -1.52 -8.92
N LEU A 17 10.18 -0.93 -8.54
CA LEU A 17 10.05 0.51 -8.33
C LEU A 17 9.17 0.76 -7.12
N ARG A 18 9.77 1.17 -6.01
CA ARG A 18 9.12 1.43 -4.73
C ARG A 18 9.42 2.86 -4.27
N LEU A 19 8.46 3.51 -3.65
CA LEU A 19 8.63 4.80 -2.99
C LEU A 19 7.95 4.74 -1.62
N SER A 20 8.75 4.78 -0.56
CA SER A 20 8.26 4.94 0.82
C SER A 20 8.05 6.42 1.13
N ASP A 21 6.96 6.74 1.85
CA ASP A 21 6.75 8.09 2.37
C ASP A 21 7.75 8.45 3.47
N GLU A 22 7.70 9.70 3.96
CA GLU A 22 8.64 10.18 4.97
C GLU A 22 8.54 9.38 6.26
N THR A 23 7.32 8.97 6.65
CA THR A 23 7.08 8.24 7.91
C THR A 23 7.64 6.83 7.83
N GLU A 24 7.38 6.12 6.75
CA GLU A 24 7.92 4.77 6.52
C GLU A 24 9.45 4.80 6.38
N THR A 25 9.97 5.82 5.69
CA THR A 25 11.42 6.03 5.52
C THR A 25 12.11 6.29 6.86
N LEU A 26 11.54 7.15 7.70
CA LEU A 26 12.08 7.50 9.02
C LEU A 26 12.17 6.30 9.96
N ILE A 27 11.16 5.43 9.92
CA ILE A 27 11.11 4.24 10.78
C ILE A 27 12.02 3.12 10.26
N GLY A 28 12.42 3.21 8.98
CA GLY A 28 13.22 2.17 8.35
C GLY A 28 12.43 0.92 7.98
N LEU A 29 11.08 0.99 7.90
CA LEU A 29 10.26 -0.17 7.56
C LEU A 29 10.55 -0.73 6.16
N ALA A 30 11.07 0.10 5.26
CA ALA A 30 11.64 -0.35 3.99
C ALA A 30 12.94 -1.16 4.17
N GLN A 31 13.50 -1.16 5.39
CA GLN A 31 14.72 -1.85 5.79
C GLN A 31 14.48 -2.48 7.18
N PRO A 32 13.78 -3.64 7.27
CA PRO A 32 13.33 -4.21 8.55
C PRO A 32 14.43 -4.42 9.58
N ASP A 33 15.65 -4.76 9.13
CA ASP A 33 16.80 -4.97 10.01
C ASP A 33 17.35 -3.66 10.63
N ALA A 34 16.88 -2.51 10.15
CA ALA A 34 17.27 -1.17 10.62
C ALA A 34 16.14 -0.45 11.36
N ILE A 35 15.04 -1.15 11.70
CA ILE A 35 13.92 -0.55 12.43
C ILE A 35 14.40 -0.03 13.77
N GLY A 36 14.21 1.28 14.02
CA GLY A 36 14.64 1.94 15.25
C GLY A 36 16.10 2.39 15.28
N ALA A 37 16.90 2.04 14.29
CA ALA A 37 18.31 2.48 14.23
C ALA A 37 18.48 3.97 13.89
N GLY A 38 17.42 4.66 13.46
CA GLY A 38 17.47 6.00 12.92
C GLY A 38 18.26 6.04 11.59
N THR A 39 17.94 6.94 10.70
CA THR A 39 18.85 7.21 9.58
C THR A 39 19.89 8.22 10.09
N GLU A 40 21.17 7.85 10.15
CA GLU A 40 22.27 8.79 10.45
C GLU A 40 22.30 9.98 9.47
N GLN A 41 21.58 9.86 8.35
CA GLN A 41 21.31 10.93 7.41
C GLN A 41 19.93 11.51 7.71
N GLY A 42 19.85 12.38 8.70
CA GLY A 42 18.66 13.09 9.18
C GLY A 42 18.05 14.04 8.14
N GLY A 43 17.62 13.54 6.99
CA GLY A 43 16.88 14.27 5.99
C GLY A 43 15.41 13.82 6.01
N ALA A 44 14.49 14.75 6.26
CA ALA A 44 13.08 14.55 5.96
C ALA A 44 12.95 14.28 4.45
N GLY A 45 12.54 13.06 4.07
CA GLY A 45 12.40 12.71 2.66
C GLY A 45 11.88 11.30 2.45
N CYS A 46 11.47 11.02 1.22
CA CYS A 46 10.99 9.73 0.78
C CYS A 46 12.15 8.87 0.25
N LEU A 47 12.14 7.56 0.55
CA LEU A 47 13.10 6.62 -0.01
C LEU A 47 12.55 5.95 -1.28
N ALA A 48 13.25 6.14 -2.41
CA ALA A 48 12.96 5.41 -3.64
C ALA A 48 13.93 4.23 -3.81
N ILE A 49 13.40 3.04 -4.07
CA ILE A 49 14.18 1.83 -4.38
C ILE A 49 13.87 1.41 -5.81
N THR A 50 14.91 1.17 -6.61
CA THR A 50 14.81 0.66 -7.98
C THR A 50 15.63 -0.62 -8.12
N GLY A 51 15.05 -1.64 -8.73
CA GLY A 51 15.74 -2.90 -9.04
C GLY A 51 15.63 -3.24 -10.52
N TYR A 52 16.59 -4.00 -11.03
CA TYR A 52 16.67 -4.34 -12.45
C TYR A 52 17.05 -5.80 -12.63
N GLU A 53 16.40 -6.47 -13.56
CA GLU A 53 16.71 -7.82 -14.02
C GLU A 53 17.07 -7.78 -15.48
N GLY A 54 18.04 -8.62 -15.90
CA GLY A 54 18.53 -8.69 -17.27
C GLY A 54 20.04 -8.89 -17.35
N THR A 55 20.62 -8.63 -18.52
CA THR A 55 22.09 -8.66 -18.69
C THR A 55 22.75 -7.53 -17.93
N ALA A 56 24.02 -7.68 -17.55
CA ALA A 56 24.78 -6.65 -16.84
C ALA A 56 24.80 -5.32 -17.62
N GLN A 57 24.89 -5.36 -18.95
CA GLN A 57 24.90 -4.18 -19.79
C GLN A 57 23.54 -3.47 -19.79
N ASP A 58 22.43 -4.22 -19.95
CA ASP A 58 21.08 -3.65 -19.95
C ASP A 58 20.71 -3.06 -18.58
N THR A 59 20.97 -3.80 -17.51
CA THR A 59 20.68 -3.32 -16.14
C THR A 59 21.48 -2.08 -15.78
N ALA A 60 22.78 -2.01 -16.17
CA ALA A 60 23.59 -0.82 -15.94
C ALA A 60 23.07 0.40 -16.70
N HIS A 61 22.67 0.21 -17.98
CA HIS A 61 22.11 1.29 -18.80
C HIS A 61 20.78 1.81 -18.23
N ARG A 62 19.85 0.89 -17.91
CA ARG A 62 18.53 1.26 -17.34
C ARG A 62 18.68 1.94 -15.99
N ARG A 63 19.59 1.47 -15.12
CA ARG A 63 19.91 2.09 -13.84
C ARG A 63 20.42 3.52 -13.99
N ALA A 64 21.38 3.74 -14.90
CA ALA A 64 21.92 5.09 -15.14
C ALA A 64 20.81 6.05 -15.60
N ARG A 65 19.99 5.67 -16.58
CA ARG A 65 18.88 6.50 -17.03
C ARG A 65 17.81 6.76 -15.95
N ALA A 66 17.54 5.78 -15.08
CA ALA A 66 16.61 5.99 -13.97
C ALA A 66 17.21 6.97 -12.94
N ALA A 67 18.49 6.85 -12.65
CA ALA A 67 19.19 7.81 -11.78
C ALA A 67 19.10 9.24 -12.31
N ASP A 68 19.25 9.44 -13.63
CA ASP A 68 19.10 10.76 -14.27
C ASP A 68 17.69 11.33 -14.05
N VAL A 69 16.64 10.50 -14.24
CA VAL A 69 15.23 10.92 -14.02
C VAL A 69 15.00 11.28 -12.55
N LEU A 70 15.46 10.44 -11.63
CA LEU A 70 15.28 10.67 -10.19
C LEU A 70 16.02 11.93 -9.74
N THR A 71 17.26 12.12 -10.18
CA THR A 71 18.07 13.32 -9.87
C THR A 71 17.44 14.59 -10.44
N ALA A 72 16.94 14.55 -11.67
CA ALA A 72 16.21 15.67 -12.27
C ALA A 72 14.90 16.02 -11.53
N CYS A 73 14.37 15.11 -10.72
CA CYS A 73 13.23 15.33 -9.83
C CYS A 73 13.64 15.68 -8.39
N GLY A 74 14.91 15.99 -8.13
CA GLY A 74 15.42 16.39 -6.82
C GLY A 74 15.87 15.22 -5.92
N GLY A 75 15.96 14.01 -6.46
CA GLY A 75 16.49 12.85 -5.73
C GLY A 75 18.01 12.88 -5.57
N THR A 76 18.50 12.41 -4.43
CA THR A 76 19.92 12.21 -4.14
C THR A 76 20.22 10.71 -4.11
N PRO A 77 21.26 10.22 -4.83
CA PRO A 77 21.62 8.81 -4.79
C PRO A 77 22.06 8.36 -3.40
N ALA A 78 21.47 7.29 -2.89
CA ALA A 78 21.78 6.67 -1.59
C ALA A 78 22.66 5.40 -1.72
N GLY A 79 23.11 5.07 -2.93
CA GLY A 79 23.87 3.84 -3.18
C GLY A 79 22.99 2.60 -3.36
N ALA A 80 23.61 1.43 -3.33
CA ALA A 80 22.92 0.15 -3.53
C ALA A 80 22.38 -0.45 -2.22
N GLU A 81 23.02 -0.15 -1.11
CA GLU A 81 22.78 -0.76 0.20
C GLU A 81 21.31 -0.72 0.66
N PRO A 82 20.55 0.39 0.56
CA PRO A 82 19.14 0.40 0.95
C PRO A 82 18.28 -0.60 0.13
N GLY A 83 18.57 -0.73 -1.16
CA GLY A 83 17.88 -1.69 -2.02
C GLY A 83 18.21 -3.15 -1.71
N GLU A 84 19.48 -3.43 -1.40
CA GLU A 84 19.95 -4.77 -1.01
C GLU A 84 19.35 -5.19 0.34
N ARG A 85 19.35 -4.30 1.34
CA ARG A 85 18.69 -4.55 2.64
C ARG A 85 17.20 -4.81 2.47
N TRP A 86 16.50 -3.98 1.68
CA TRP A 86 15.09 -4.22 1.38
C TRP A 86 14.86 -5.57 0.72
N ALA A 87 15.66 -5.94 -0.28
CA ALA A 87 15.52 -7.22 -0.96
C ALA A 87 15.72 -8.42 -0.02
N HIS A 88 16.63 -8.31 0.95
CA HIS A 88 16.87 -9.33 1.96
C HIS A 88 15.74 -9.41 2.99
N GLY A 89 15.29 -8.26 3.51
CA GLY A 89 14.35 -8.18 4.63
C GLY A 89 12.86 -8.17 4.24
N ARG A 90 12.51 -8.09 2.96
CA ARG A 90 11.12 -7.86 2.49
C ARG A 90 10.07 -8.89 2.92
N TYR A 91 10.49 -10.05 3.39
CA TYR A 91 9.60 -11.12 3.88
C TYR A 91 9.50 -11.18 5.42
N SER A 92 10.16 -10.28 6.14
CA SER A 92 10.23 -10.30 7.61
C SER A 92 9.05 -9.59 8.31
N ALA A 93 8.22 -8.85 7.57
CA ALA A 93 7.11 -8.07 8.12
C ALA A 93 6.11 -8.89 8.98
N PRO A 94 5.74 -10.14 8.65
CA PRO A 94 4.85 -10.94 9.50
C PRO A 94 5.37 -11.16 10.91
N TYR A 95 6.66 -11.40 11.09
CA TYR A 95 7.29 -11.61 12.41
C TYR A 95 7.25 -10.34 13.26
N LEU A 96 7.45 -9.17 12.64
CA LEU A 96 7.32 -7.88 13.33
C LEU A 96 5.87 -7.65 13.77
N ARG A 97 4.89 -7.98 12.92
CA ARG A 97 3.47 -7.86 13.24
C ARG A 97 3.12 -8.67 14.49
N ASP A 98 3.56 -9.93 14.57
CA ASP A 98 3.31 -10.79 15.74
C ASP A 98 3.91 -10.20 17.01
N ALA A 99 5.14 -9.69 16.97
CA ALA A 99 5.78 -9.04 18.10
C ALA A 99 5.04 -7.77 18.56
N LEU A 100 4.47 -6.98 17.63
CA LEU A 100 3.65 -5.81 17.94
C LEU A 100 2.34 -6.20 18.62
N LEU A 101 1.68 -7.27 18.14
CA LEU A 101 0.46 -7.79 18.74
C LEU A 101 0.70 -8.25 20.19
N ASP A 102 1.79 -8.98 20.44
CA ASP A 102 2.19 -9.42 21.77
C ASP A 102 2.51 -8.26 22.71
N ALA A 103 2.99 -7.14 22.16
CA ALA A 103 3.27 -5.91 22.91
C ALA A 103 2.05 -5.01 23.14
N GLY A 104 0.85 -5.43 22.75
CA GLY A 104 -0.38 -4.63 22.91
C GLY A 104 -0.57 -3.53 21.86
N ALA A 105 0.11 -3.64 20.74
CA ALA A 105 -0.15 -2.82 19.55
C ALA A 105 -0.76 -3.68 18.45
N PHE A 106 -1.57 -3.08 17.58
CA PHE A 106 -1.96 -3.74 16.34
C PHE A 106 -1.21 -3.15 15.14
N ALA A 107 -1.00 -3.98 14.13
CA ALA A 107 -0.46 -3.57 12.85
C ALA A 107 -1.37 -4.10 11.74
N GLU A 108 -1.99 -3.19 11.02
CA GLU A 108 -2.91 -3.50 9.93
C GLU A 108 -2.46 -2.87 8.62
N THR A 109 -2.88 -3.48 7.53
CA THR A 109 -2.53 -3.02 6.19
C THR A 109 -3.77 -2.90 5.31
N LEU A 110 -3.73 -1.95 4.38
CA LEU A 110 -4.69 -1.82 3.31
C LEU A 110 -3.98 -1.37 2.04
N GLU A 111 -4.44 -1.88 0.93
CA GLU A 111 -3.89 -1.52 -0.36
C GLU A 111 -4.99 -1.11 -1.32
N THR A 112 -4.74 -0.02 -2.01
CA THR A 112 -5.61 0.56 -3.03
C THR A 112 -4.78 0.95 -4.25
N ALA A 113 -5.40 1.27 -5.36
CA ALA A 113 -4.74 1.81 -6.54
C ALA A 113 -5.62 2.87 -7.20
N ALA A 114 -4.99 3.80 -7.91
CA ALA A 114 -5.68 4.81 -8.68
C ALA A 114 -4.84 5.27 -9.88
N PHE A 115 -5.46 6.00 -10.78
CA PHE A 115 -4.74 6.72 -11.83
C PHE A 115 -3.83 7.81 -11.24
N TRP A 116 -2.72 8.13 -11.91
CA TRP A 116 -1.72 9.08 -11.44
C TRP A 116 -2.29 10.42 -10.97
N SER A 117 -3.33 10.90 -11.64
CA SER A 117 -3.99 12.16 -11.27
C SER A 117 -4.70 12.13 -9.93
N ARG A 118 -5.03 10.95 -9.41
CA ARG A 118 -5.74 10.75 -8.15
C ARG A 118 -4.83 10.35 -6.99
N ILE A 119 -3.62 9.88 -7.26
CA ILE A 119 -2.69 9.38 -6.22
C ILE A 119 -2.48 10.37 -5.05
N PRO A 120 -2.21 11.67 -5.27
CA PRO A 120 -2.00 12.61 -4.16
C PRO A 120 -3.26 12.80 -3.28
N GLU A 121 -4.43 12.90 -3.91
CA GLU A 121 -5.71 13.05 -3.22
C GLU A 121 -6.04 11.79 -2.42
N LEU A 122 -5.90 10.62 -3.04
CA LEU A 122 -6.14 9.31 -2.42
C LEU A 122 -5.22 9.09 -1.20
N TYR A 123 -3.93 9.38 -1.33
CA TYR A 123 -2.98 9.30 -0.22
C TYR A 123 -3.40 10.17 0.96
N ALA A 124 -3.71 11.44 0.70
CA ALA A 124 -4.11 12.37 1.76
C ALA A 124 -5.44 11.96 2.43
N ALA A 125 -6.44 11.58 1.64
CA ALA A 125 -7.76 11.20 2.13
C ALA A 125 -7.70 9.97 3.05
N VAL A 126 -7.03 8.90 2.62
CA VAL A 126 -6.91 7.67 3.41
C VAL A 126 -6.10 7.90 4.69
N ARG A 127 -4.96 8.60 4.59
CA ARG A 127 -4.12 8.94 5.74
C ARG A 127 -4.91 9.75 6.78
N THR A 128 -5.64 10.77 6.35
CA THR A 128 -6.48 11.60 7.23
C THR A 128 -7.57 10.76 7.89
N ALA A 129 -8.30 9.94 7.12
CA ALA A 129 -9.37 9.09 7.65
C ALA A 129 -8.89 8.15 8.76
N LEU A 130 -7.76 7.50 8.55
CA LEU A 130 -7.13 6.61 9.54
C LEU A 130 -6.67 7.37 10.77
N THR A 131 -5.93 8.47 10.58
CA THR A 131 -5.37 9.27 11.68
C THR A 131 -6.46 9.86 12.55
N ASP A 132 -7.46 10.50 11.95
CA ASP A 132 -8.53 11.16 12.69
C ASP A 132 -9.42 10.17 13.45
N THR A 133 -9.71 9.01 12.84
CA THR A 133 -10.58 8.02 13.46
C THR A 133 -9.93 7.39 14.67
N LEU A 134 -8.70 6.94 14.57
CA LEU A 134 -7.97 6.32 15.67
C LEU A 134 -7.57 7.34 16.75
N ALA A 135 -7.23 8.58 16.37
CA ALA A 135 -6.96 9.63 17.34
C ALA A 135 -8.21 9.98 18.19
N ARG A 136 -9.39 10.05 17.56
CA ARG A 136 -10.66 10.23 18.30
C ARG A 136 -10.99 9.06 19.21
N ALA A 137 -10.56 7.85 18.86
CA ALA A 137 -10.68 6.67 19.73
C ALA A 137 -9.65 6.63 20.87
N GLY A 138 -8.77 7.64 20.99
CA GLY A 138 -7.76 7.73 22.04
C GLY A 138 -6.44 6.99 21.74
N THR A 139 -6.29 6.43 20.56
CA THR A 139 -5.11 5.67 20.14
C THR A 139 -4.54 6.25 18.84
N PRO A 140 -3.88 7.43 18.86
CA PRO A 140 -3.35 8.04 17.67
C PRO A 140 -2.39 7.09 16.94
N PRO A 141 -2.58 6.85 15.63
CA PRO A 141 -1.84 5.85 14.90
C PRO A 141 -0.56 6.43 14.30
N LEU A 142 0.36 5.53 14.01
CA LEU A 142 1.41 5.72 13.04
C LEU A 142 0.90 5.22 11.69
N VAL A 143 0.72 6.11 10.73
CA VAL A 143 0.29 5.78 9.37
C VAL A 143 1.47 5.97 8.42
N MET A 144 1.86 4.89 7.77
CA MET A 144 2.93 4.81 6.78
C MET A 144 2.33 4.45 5.43
N CYS A 145 3.00 4.84 4.35
CA CYS A 145 2.54 4.45 3.02
C CYS A 145 3.71 4.30 2.05
N HIS A 146 3.58 3.31 1.16
CA HIS A 146 4.47 3.24 0.02
C HIS A 146 3.71 2.94 -1.28
N ILE A 147 4.29 3.39 -2.38
CA ILE A 147 3.97 2.92 -3.72
C ILE A 147 4.75 1.64 -3.96
N SER A 148 4.08 0.53 -4.30
CA SER A 148 4.70 -0.77 -4.55
C SER A 148 4.52 -1.26 -5.98
N HIS A 149 3.39 -0.99 -6.61
CA HIS A 149 3.09 -1.36 -7.99
C HIS A 149 2.89 -0.11 -8.82
N VAL A 150 3.65 -0.02 -9.89
CA VAL A 150 3.69 1.16 -10.76
C VAL A 150 3.31 0.74 -12.17
N TYR A 151 2.31 1.41 -12.73
CA TYR A 151 1.77 1.20 -14.07
C TYR A 151 1.92 2.46 -14.91
N GLU A 152 1.77 2.36 -16.22
CA GLU A 152 1.78 3.54 -17.09
C GLU A 152 0.69 4.55 -16.74
N ASN A 153 -0.49 4.07 -16.32
CA ASN A 153 -1.66 4.89 -16.04
C ASN A 153 -1.89 5.20 -14.55
N GLY A 154 -1.20 4.53 -13.63
CA GLY A 154 -1.42 4.69 -12.20
C GLY A 154 -0.43 3.95 -11.33
N ALA A 155 -0.76 3.87 -10.04
CA ALA A 155 0.05 3.13 -9.06
C ALA A 155 -0.83 2.62 -7.91
N SER A 156 -0.31 1.62 -7.17
CA SER A 156 -0.89 1.23 -5.89
C SER A 156 -0.32 2.05 -4.74
N LEU A 157 -1.13 2.22 -3.70
CA LEU A 157 -0.74 2.75 -2.40
C LEU A 157 -0.95 1.66 -1.35
N TYR A 158 0.12 1.27 -0.69
CA TYR A 158 0.10 0.30 0.40
C TYR A 158 0.27 1.05 1.72
N PHE A 159 -0.79 1.09 2.52
CA PHE A 159 -0.77 1.71 3.84
C PHE A 159 -0.46 0.67 4.91
N THR A 160 0.39 1.03 5.86
CA THR A 160 0.63 0.28 7.09
C THR A 160 0.24 1.17 8.26
N VAL A 161 -0.59 0.64 9.14
CA VAL A 161 -1.13 1.35 10.31
C VAL A 161 -0.70 0.62 11.57
N VAL A 162 -0.02 1.32 12.46
CA VAL A 162 0.34 0.79 13.78
C VAL A 162 -0.29 1.68 14.85
N SER A 163 -0.97 1.09 15.81
CA SER A 163 -1.61 1.82 16.91
C SER A 163 -1.71 0.94 18.16
N ALA A 164 -1.94 1.53 19.31
CA ALA A 164 -2.25 0.77 20.52
C ALA A 164 -3.55 -0.02 20.35
N GLN A 165 -3.63 -1.22 20.93
CA GLN A 165 -4.85 -2.03 20.94
C GLN A 165 -5.85 -1.46 21.96
N GLY A 166 -7.16 -1.53 21.61
CA GLY A 166 -8.25 -1.41 22.57
C GLY A 166 -8.53 -2.76 23.25
N GLU A 167 -9.50 -2.79 24.14
CA GLU A 167 -9.93 -4.04 24.83
C GLU A 167 -10.40 -5.11 23.83
N ASP A 168 -11.14 -4.69 22.80
CA ASP A 168 -11.51 -5.52 21.65
C ASP A 168 -10.85 -4.93 20.38
N PRO A 169 -9.75 -5.54 19.90
CA PRO A 169 -9.02 -5.01 18.76
C PRO A 169 -9.83 -4.92 17.47
N VAL A 170 -10.76 -5.85 17.24
CA VAL A 170 -11.61 -5.86 16.04
C VAL A 170 -12.62 -4.72 16.07
N THR A 171 -13.35 -4.58 17.18
CA THR A 171 -14.30 -3.47 17.38
C THR A 171 -13.59 -2.13 17.35
N HIS A 172 -12.36 -2.05 17.85
CA HIS A 172 -11.56 -0.84 17.84
C HIS A 172 -11.10 -0.44 16.42
N TRP A 173 -10.66 -1.42 15.62
CA TRP A 173 -10.16 -1.20 14.25
C TRP A 173 -11.27 -0.93 13.22
N THR A 174 -12.43 -1.59 13.35
CA THR A 174 -13.51 -1.56 12.35
C THR A 174 -13.92 -0.14 11.92
N PRO A 175 -14.13 0.85 12.80
CA PRO A 175 -14.47 2.22 12.40
C PRO A 175 -13.39 2.89 11.54
N ALA A 176 -12.11 2.65 11.84
CA ALA A 176 -11.00 3.21 11.07
C ALA A 176 -10.90 2.56 9.68
N LYS A 177 -11.11 1.23 9.60
CA LYS A 177 -11.18 0.50 8.33
C LYS A 177 -12.33 1.01 7.45
N HIS A 178 -13.51 1.22 8.03
CA HIS A 178 -14.67 1.76 7.31
C HIS A 178 -14.40 3.18 6.80
N ALA A 179 -13.84 4.06 7.64
CA ALA A 179 -13.50 5.41 7.25
C ALA A 179 -12.46 5.44 6.11
N ALA A 180 -11.47 4.55 6.16
CA ALA A 180 -10.49 4.40 5.09
C ALA A 180 -11.13 3.91 3.79
N ASN A 181 -12.01 2.91 3.85
CA ASN A 181 -12.72 2.39 2.69
C ASN A 181 -13.62 3.47 2.04
N GLU A 182 -14.32 4.29 2.83
CA GLU A 182 -15.08 5.45 2.31
C GLU A 182 -14.16 6.46 1.63
N ALA A 183 -13.01 6.77 2.25
CA ALA A 183 -12.03 7.70 1.69
C ALA A 183 -11.46 7.20 0.36
N VAL A 184 -11.19 5.88 0.25
CA VAL A 184 -10.72 5.25 -0.99
C VAL A 184 -11.70 5.48 -2.12
N LEU A 185 -12.97 5.14 -1.94
CA LEU A 185 -13.99 5.31 -3.00
C LEU A 185 -14.22 6.78 -3.33
N ALA A 186 -14.32 7.65 -2.32
CA ALA A 186 -14.53 9.08 -2.52
C ALA A 186 -13.41 9.74 -3.33
N ALA A 187 -12.15 9.30 -3.13
CA ALA A 187 -11.00 9.79 -3.87
C ALA A 187 -10.78 9.11 -5.23
N GLY A 188 -11.67 8.18 -5.63
CA GLY A 188 -11.59 7.47 -6.92
C GLY A 188 -10.52 6.39 -6.97
N GLY A 189 -10.18 5.79 -5.82
CA GLY A 189 -9.37 4.58 -5.72
C GLY A 189 -10.21 3.31 -5.84
N THR A 190 -9.57 2.19 -6.23
CA THR A 190 -10.19 0.87 -6.12
C THR A 190 -10.15 0.38 -4.67
N ILE A 191 -11.21 -0.29 -4.23
CA ILE A 191 -11.32 -0.69 -2.81
C ILE A 191 -10.26 -1.71 -2.39
N SER A 192 -9.73 -2.47 -3.31
CA SER A 192 -8.65 -3.43 -3.07
C SER A 192 -7.80 -3.60 -4.32
N HIS A 193 -6.50 -3.61 -4.14
CA HIS A 193 -5.55 -3.94 -5.19
C HIS A 193 -4.79 -5.20 -4.75
N HIS A 194 -4.95 -6.31 -5.42
CA HIS A 194 -4.50 -7.69 -5.19
C HIS A 194 -4.54 -8.27 -3.76
N HIS A 195 -4.98 -7.52 -2.74
CA HIS A 195 -5.26 -8.06 -1.41
C HIS A 195 -6.57 -8.87 -1.35
N GLY A 196 -7.41 -8.76 -2.36
CA GLY A 196 -8.73 -9.38 -2.42
C GLY A 196 -9.80 -8.56 -1.69
N VAL A 197 -11.05 -8.85 -2.01
CA VAL A 197 -12.19 -8.11 -1.44
C VAL A 197 -12.50 -8.61 -0.03
N GLY A 198 -12.68 -9.91 0.15
CA GLY A 198 -13.05 -10.47 1.44
C GLY A 198 -14.39 -9.94 1.95
N THR A 199 -14.65 -10.16 3.23
CA THR A 199 -15.81 -9.58 3.94
C THR A 199 -15.60 -8.09 4.22
N ASP A 200 -14.36 -7.67 4.47
CA ASP A 200 -14.00 -6.33 4.93
C ASP A 200 -14.20 -5.23 3.87
N HIS A 201 -14.14 -5.61 2.59
CA HIS A 201 -14.28 -4.67 1.48
C HIS A 201 -15.56 -4.88 0.67
N ARG A 202 -16.32 -5.94 0.95
CA ARG A 202 -17.48 -6.37 0.16
C ARG A 202 -18.50 -5.25 -0.10
N ASP A 203 -18.89 -4.53 0.92
CA ASP A 203 -19.95 -3.53 0.81
C ASP A 203 -19.52 -2.33 -0.04
N TRP A 204 -18.24 -1.96 0.01
CA TRP A 204 -17.64 -0.95 -0.86
C TRP A 204 -17.40 -1.48 -2.27
N TYR A 205 -17.00 -2.75 -2.41
CA TYR A 205 -16.83 -3.39 -3.72
C TYR A 205 -18.15 -3.44 -4.50
N VAL A 206 -19.27 -3.71 -3.84
CA VAL A 206 -20.60 -3.66 -4.48
C VAL A 206 -20.89 -2.27 -5.05
N ARG A 207 -20.50 -1.21 -4.35
CA ARG A 207 -20.64 0.18 -4.83
C ARG A 207 -19.72 0.47 -6.01
N GLU A 208 -18.47 0.01 -5.94
CA GLU A 208 -17.48 0.18 -7.02
C GLU A 208 -17.86 -0.59 -8.29
N ALA A 209 -18.23 -1.86 -8.16
CA ALA A 209 -18.62 -2.71 -9.29
C ALA A 209 -19.95 -2.31 -9.92
N GLY A 210 -20.82 -1.67 -9.13
CA GLY A 210 -22.15 -1.24 -9.54
C GLY A 210 -23.14 -2.40 -9.76
N PRO A 211 -24.43 -2.09 -9.93
CA PRO A 211 -25.48 -3.09 -9.97
C PRO A 211 -25.34 -4.12 -11.10
N LEU A 212 -24.85 -3.67 -12.28
CA LEU A 212 -24.66 -4.57 -13.42
C LEU A 212 -23.50 -5.55 -13.18
N GLY A 213 -22.36 -5.06 -12.65
CA GLY A 213 -21.22 -5.91 -12.32
C GLY A 213 -21.57 -6.94 -11.25
N VAL A 214 -22.25 -6.53 -10.19
CA VAL A 214 -22.74 -7.43 -9.12
C VAL A 214 -23.71 -8.47 -9.67
N SER A 215 -24.66 -8.06 -10.54
CA SER A 215 -25.61 -9.00 -11.17
C SER A 215 -24.92 -10.04 -12.03
N ALA A 216 -23.92 -9.64 -12.82
CA ALA A 216 -23.13 -10.56 -13.62
C ALA A 216 -22.35 -11.58 -12.75
N LEU A 217 -21.69 -11.10 -11.68
CA LEU A 217 -20.98 -11.97 -10.74
C LEU A 217 -21.93 -12.94 -10.02
N ARG A 218 -23.12 -12.50 -9.63
CA ARG A 218 -24.15 -13.37 -9.05
C ARG A 218 -24.62 -14.44 -10.03
N ALA A 219 -24.79 -14.11 -11.31
CA ALA A 219 -25.17 -15.09 -12.33
C ALA A 219 -24.08 -16.17 -12.50
N VAL A 220 -22.82 -15.79 -12.55
CA VAL A 220 -21.68 -16.73 -12.58
C VAL A 220 -21.66 -17.58 -11.31
N LYS A 221 -21.79 -16.97 -10.14
CA LYS A 221 -21.83 -17.67 -8.85
C LYS A 221 -22.95 -18.74 -8.82
N ARG A 222 -24.17 -18.38 -9.18
CA ARG A 222 -25.29 -19.34 -9.22
C ARG A 222 -25.10 -20.48 -10.21
N HIS A 223 -24.43 -20.22 -11.33
CA HIS A 223 -24.13 -21.25 -12.33
C HIS A 223 -23.09 -22.26 -11.83
N LEU A 224 -22.03 -21.79 -11.18
CA LEU A 224 -20.92 -22.62 -10.73
C LEU A 224 -21.14 -23.24 -9.34
N ASP A 225 -21.95 -22.61 -8.51
CA ASP A 225 -22.21 -23.00 -7.12
C ASP A 225 -23.71 -22.80 -6.80
N PRO A 226 -24.58 -23.63 -7.40
CA PRO A 226 -26.03 -23.49 -7.24
C PRO A 226 -26.52 -23.67 -5.79
N ASP A 227 -25.79 -24.45 -4.99
CA ASP A 227 -26.12 -24.70 -3.58
C ASP A 227 -25.52 -23.65 -2.63
N GLY A 228 -24.74 -22.70 -3.13
CA GLY A 228 -24.18 -21.59 -2.34
C GLY A 228 -23.15 -22.01 -1.28
N LEU A 229 -22.41 -23.10 -1.50
CA LEU A 229 -21.48 -23.67 -0.53
C LEU A 229 -20.10 -23.00 -0.54
N LEU A 230 -19.69 -22.40 -1.65
CA LEU A 230 -18.34 -21.85 -1.83
C LEU A 230 -18.28 -20.39 -1.34
N ASN A 231 -17.61 -20.18 -0.22
CA ASN A 231 -17.36 -18.84 0.36
C ASN A 231 -18.61 -17.95 0.42
N PRO A 232 -19.70 -18.39 1.10
CA PRO A 232 -20.92 -17.60 1.15
C PRO A 232 -20.69 -16.24 1.83
N GLY A 233 -21.16 -15.16 1.20
CA GLY A 233 -21.07 -13.81 1.74
C GLY A 233 -19.69 -13.17 1.75
N VAL A 234 -18.67 -13.79 1.13
CA VAL A 234 -17.29 -13.24 1.16
C VAL A 234 -17.08 -12.14 0.12
N LEU A 235 -17.37 -12.40 -1.14
CA LEU A 235 -17.23 -11.41 -2.22
C LEU A 235 -18.53 -10.66 -2.49
N LEU A 236 -19.63 -11.39 -2.50
CA LEU A 236 -20.97 -10.87 -2.75
C LEU A 236 -21.81 -11.00 -1.48
N PRO A 237 -22.68 -10.01 -1.17
CA PRO A 237 -23.64 -10.16 -0.10
C PRO A 237 -24.51 -11.41 -0.33
N THR A 238 -24.87 -12.10 0.76
CA THR A 238 -25.94 -13.11 0.73
C THR A 238 -27.26 -12.41 0.42
N ASP A 239 -28.09 -13.05 -0.36
CA ASP A 239 -29.45 -12.57 -0.67
C ASP A 239 -30.31 -12.52 0.58
#